data_a3c9e4971b9a1275813bd2167f3e4cbf
#
_entry.id   a3c9e4971b9a1275813bd2167f3e4cbf
#
_cell.length_a   1.000
_cell.length_b   1.000
_cell.length_c   1.000
_cell.angle_alpha   90.00
_cell.angle_beta   90.00
_cell.angle_gamma   90.00
#
_symmetry.space_group_name_H-M   'P 1'
#
loop_
_entity.id
_entity.type
_entity.pdbx_description
1 polymer ?
#
loop_
_entity_poly.entity_id
_entity_poly.type
_entity_poly.pdbx_seq_one_letter_code
_entity_poly.pdbx_strand_id
1 'polypeptide(L)'
;MCREQLITQKPRERKPKSAQQALQSLMRLCARSEKSSGDALRLMQQWQVPQAERQGVLERLVKERFIDDGRYAEAYVREKSRLSGWGARKIAMQLRQKGVSQAIIDEALGQLDSDVELPRLVEKLRRKIRTTKYTSDYELRGKLMRYALSLGFDYDIAQCAVEDSLVEQDL
;
A
#
# COMPACT_ATOMS: atom_id res chain seq x y z
N MET A 1 31.81 27.54 31.23
CA MET A 1 30.40 27.83 30.86
C MET A 1 30.34 28.06 29.37
N CYS A 2 30.14 27.01 28.59
CA CYS A 2 29.91 27.10 27.15
C CYS A 2 28.44 26.82 26.90
N ARG A 3 27.69 27.85 26.47
CA ARG A 3 26.32 27.74 25.98
C ARG A 3 26.38 27.23 24.55
N GLU A 4 26.05 25.98 24.34
CA GLU A 4 25.72 25.45 23.02
C GLU A 4 24.47 26.15 22.50
N GLN A 5 24.65 26.95 21.47
CA GLN A 5 23.55 27.51 20.69
C GLN A 5 23.00 26.39 19.80
N LEU A 6 21.90 25.79 20.22
CA LEU A 6 21.04 24.94 19.38
C LEU A 6 20.52 25.80 18.22
N ILE A 7 21.17 25.67 17.07
CA ILE A 7 20.67 26.23 15.81
C ILE A 7 19.45 25.43 15.40
N THR A 8 18.27 25.89 15.83
CA THR A 8 17.00 25.42 15.28
C THR A 8 16.90 25.86 13.82
N GLN A 9 17.26 24.97 12.90
CA GLN A 9 17.01 25.23 11.48
C GLN A 9 15.50 25.28 11.26
N LYS A 10 14.97 26.50 11.09
CA LYS A 10 13.60 26.72 10.61
C LYS A 10 13.37 25.89 9.34
N PRO A 11 12.26 25.14 9.23
CA PRO A 11 11.91 24.46 7.98
C PRO A 11 11.91 25.50 6.85
N ARG A 12 12.67 25.23 5.77
CA ARG A 12 12.66 26.10 4.59
C ARG A 12 11.23 26.20 4.09
N GLU A 13 10.61 27.35 4.21
CA GLU A 13 9.30 27.66 3.59
C GLU A 13 9.42 27.40 2.08
N ARG A 14 8.80 26.33 1.62
CA ARG A 14 8.77 26.01 0.19
C ARG A 14 7.86 27.03 -0.47
N LYS A 15 8.38 27.81 -1.42
CA LYS A 15 7.57 28.76 -2.22
C LYS A 15 6.41 28.00 -2.90
N PRO A 16 5.18 28.53 -2.87
CA PRO A 16 4.06 27.98 -3.59
C PRO A 16 4.39 27.74 -5.07
N LYS A 17 3.93 26.62 -5.63
CA LYS A 17 4.08 26.36 -7.06
C LYS A 17 2.85 26.82 -7.82
N SER A 18 3.06 27.40 -9.02
CA SER A 18 1.96 27.57 -9.97
C SER A 18 1.49 26.21 -10.51
N ALA A 19 0.28 26.19 -11.12
CA ALA A 19 -0.25 25.00 -11.78
C ALA A 19 0.70 24.44 -12.84
N GLN A 20 1.34 25.32 -13.63
CA GLN A 20 2.30 24.93 -14.65
C GLN A 20 3.56 24.28 -14.06
N GLN A 21 4.09 24.83 -12.98
CA GLN A 21 5.24 24.26 -12.26
C GLN A 21 4.89 22.92 -11.62
N ALA A 22 3.68 22.78 -11.08
CA ALA A 22 3.18 21.54 -10.51
C ALA A 22 3.02 20.46 -11.58
N LEU A 23 2.42 20.79 -12.72
CA LEU A 23 2.29 19.89 -13.86
C LEU A 23 3.65 19.32 -14.28
N GLN A 24 4.62 20.18 -14.57
CA GLN A 24 5.97 19.74 -14.97
C GLN A 24 6.65 18.87 -13.90
N SER A 25 6.46 19.22 -12.61
CA SER A 25 7.01 18.45 -11.51
C SER A 25 6.39 17.06 -11.40
N LEU A 26 5.05 16.96 -11.58
CA LEU A 26 4.32 15.69 -11.56
C LEU A 26 4.68 14.83 -12.77
N MET A 27 4.80 15.39 -13.97
CA MET A 27 5.25 14.65 -15.16
C MET A 27 6.62 13.98 -14.92
N ARG A 28 7.57 14.71 -14.33
CA ARG A 28 8.90 14.16 -13.97
C ARG A 28 8.82 13.06 -12.91
N LEU A 29 7.91 13.19 -11.92
CA LEU A 29 7.72 12.17 -10.89
C LEU A 29 7.06 10.92 -11.45
N CYS A 30 6.06 11.07 -12.32
CA CYS A 30 5.39 9.96 -13.00
C CYS A 30 6.35 9.19 -13.92
N ALA A 31 7.29 9.88 -14.56
CA ALA A 31 8.32 9.25 -15.39
C ALA A 31 9.29 8.35 -14.58
N ARG A 32 9.39 8.53 -13.26
CA ARG A 32 10.25 7.74 -12.38
C ARG A 32 9.52 6.59 -11.70
N SER A 33 8.27 6.79 -11.36
CA SER A 33 7.43 5.77 -10.71
C SER A 33 5.96 6.12 -10.87
N GLU A 34 5.11 5.11 -11.00
CA GLU A 34 3.67 5.27 -11.04
C GLU A 34 3.16 6.11 -9.86
N LYS A 35 2.20 6.98 -10.14
CA LYS A 35 1.51 7.81 -9.16
C LYS A 35 0.00 7.67 -9.34
N SER A 36 -0.74 7.61 -8.23
CA SER A 36 -2.19 7.69 -8.27
C SER A 36 -2.67 9.15 -8.37
N SER A 37 -3.92 9.33 -8.78
CA SER A 37 -4.60 10.62 -8.77
C SER A 37 -4.58 11.27 -7.39
N GLY A 38 -4.80 10.50 -6.33
CA GLY A 38 -4.74 10.99 -4.94
C GLY A 38 -3.33 11.38 -4.51
N ASP A 39 -2.28 10.68 -4.96
CA ASP A 39 -0.89 11.08 -4.70
C ASP A 39 -0.57 12.44 -5.37
N ALA A 40 -1.04 12.64 -6.61
CA ALA A 40 -0.86 13.89 -7.32
C ALA A 40 -1.57 15.06 -6.62
N LEU A 41 -2.82 14.86 -6.20
CA LEU A 41 -3.58 15.89 -5.47
C LEU A 41 -2.91 16.26 -4.14
N ARG A 42 -2.42 15.25 -3.38
CA ARG A 42 -1.68 15.51 -2.13
C ARG A 42 -0.39 16.28 -2.36
N LEU A 43 0.37 15.94 -3.40
CA LEU A 43 1.60 16.66 -3.74
C LEU A 43 1.29 18.11 -4.13
N MET A 44 0.25 18.35 -4.93
CA MET A 44 -0.17 19.70 -5.27
C MET A 44 -0.61 20.51 -4.06
N GLN A 45 -1.30 19.87 -3.10
CA GLN A 45 -1.64 20.50 -1.82
C GLN A 45 -0.40 20.86 -1.01
N GLN A 46 0.58 19.96 -0.90
CA GLN A 46 1.85 20.22 -0.21
C GLN A 46 2.67 21.33 -0.88
N TRP A 47 2.54 21.49 -2.19
CA TRP A 47 3.18 22.56 -2.95
C TRP A 47 2.36 23.84 -2.96
N GLN A 48 1.26 23.90 -2.21
CA GLN A 48 0.38 25.06 -2.09
C GLN A 48 -0.16 25.56 -3.44
N VAL A 49 -0.39 24.64 -4.39
CA VAL A 49 -1.08 24.97 -5.64
C VAL A 49 -2.51 25.40 -5.31
N PRO A 50 -3.04 26.49 -5.91
CA PRO A 50 -4.40 26.94 -5.68
C PRO A 50 -5.42 25.80 -5.89
N GLN A 51 -6.36 25.64 -4.99
CA GLN A 51 -7.32 24.53 -5.03
C GLN A 51 -8.10 24.48 -6.34
N ALA A 52 -8.51 25.63 -6.85
CA ALA A 52 -9.26 25.74 -8.10
C ALA A 52 -8.49 25.22 -9.33
N GLU A 53 -7.15 25.21 -9.28
CA GLU A 53 -6.30 24.79 -10.41
C GLU A 53 -5.91 23.32 -10.37
N ARG A 54 -6.01 22.65 -9.19
CA ARG A 54 -5.52 21.28 -9.02
C ARG A 54 -6.22 20.28 -9.91
N GLN A 55 -7.54 20.42 -10.06
CA GLN A 55 -8.34 19.51 -10.87
C GLN A 55 -7.95 19.59 -12.35
N GLY A 56 -7.75 20.79 -12.90
CA GLY A 56 -7.30 20.96 -14.29
C GLY A 56 -5.90 20.38 -14.55
N VAL A 57 -4.99 20.50 -13.58
CA VAL A 57 -3.67 19.85 -13.66
C VAL A 57 -3.81 18.32 -13.67
N LEU A 58 -4.65 17.77 -12.80
CA LEU A 58 -4.88 16.32 -12.74
C LEU A 58 -5.49 15.79 -14.04
N GLU A 59 -6.53 16.44 -14.56
CA GLU A 59 -7.19 16.05 -15.82
C GLU A 59 -6.20 16.01 -16.99
N ARG A 60 -5.29 16.97 -17.03
CA ARG A 60 -4.25 16.99 -18.05
C ARG A 60 -3.29 15.81 -17.91
N LEU A 61 -2.85 15.49 -16.69
CA LEU A 61 -1.97 14.33 -16.42
C LEU A 61 -2.64 13.00 -16.80
N VAL A 62 -3.93 12.86 -16.54
CA VAL A 62 -4.73 11.68 -16.92
C VAL A 62 -4.90 11.61 -18.44
N LYS A 63 -5.27 12.71 -19.09
CA LYS A 63 -5.43 12.79 -20.55
C LYS A 63 -4.14 12.45 -21.30
N GLU A 64 -3.01 12.91 -20.79
CA GLU A 64 -1.68 12.65 -21.35
C GLU A 64 -1.08 11.31 -20.87
N ARG A 65 -1.85 10.49 -20.13
CA ARG A 65 -1.48 9.17 -19.60
C ARG A 65 -0.26 9.15 -18.68
N PHE A 66 0.08 10.26 -18.05
CA PHE A 66 1.07 10.28 -16.98
C PHE A 66 0.52 9.65 -15.71
N ILE A 67 -0.79 9.79 -15.47
CA ILE A 67 -1.51 9.14 -14.37
C ILE A 67 -2.59 8.24 -14.97
N ASP A 68 -2.63 7.00 -14.46
CA ASP A 68 -3.62 5.99 -14.77
C ASP A 68 -3.85 5.15 -13.50
N ASP A 69 -4.97 5.37 -12.83
CA ASP A 69 -5.28 4.72 -11.55
C ASP A 69 -5.52 3.21 -11.72
N GLY A 70 -5.97 2.75 -12.89
CA GLY A 70 -6.09 1.32 -13.21
C GLY A 70 -4.73 0.65 -13.26
N ARG A 71 -3.83 1.18 -14.08
CA ARG A 71 -2.44 0.71 -14.19
C ARG A 71 -1.71 0.77 -12.85
N TYR A 72 -1.91 1.86 -12.07
CA TYR A 72 -1.38 1.99 -10.73
C TYR A 72 -1.87 0.89 -9.80
N ALA A 73 -3.19 0.65 -9.76
CA ALA A 73 -3.82 -0.34 -8.90
C ALA A 73 -3.34 -1.76 -9.22
N GLU A 74 -3.30 -2.15 -10.50
CA GLU A 74 -2.80 -3.45 -10.94
C GLU A 74 -1.35 -3.69 -10.53
N ALA A 75 -0.48 -2.70 -10.76
CA ALA A 75 0.92 -2.78 -10.35
C ALA A 75 1.05 -2.91 -8.82
N TYR A 76 0.25 -2.15 -8.07
CA TYR A 76 0.25 -2.16 -6.62
C TYR A 76 -0.24 -3.49 -6.05
N VAL A 77 -1.35 -4.04 -6.58
CA VAL A 77 -1.87 -5.37 -6.19
C VAL A 77 -0.81 -6.43 -6.42
N ARG A 78 -0.22 -6.47 -7.62
CA ARG A 78 0.82 -7.45 -7.98
C ARG A 78 2.05 -7.35 -7.06
N GLU A 79 2.51 -6.15 -6.77
CA GLU A 79 3.66 -5.94 -5.88
C GLU A 79 3.35 -6.38 -4.45
N LYS A 80 2.22 -5.91 -3.89
CA LYS A 80 1.90 -6.14 -2.49
C LYS A 80 1.48 -7.58 -2.19
N SER A 81 0.78 -8.24 -3.10
CA SER A 81 0.47 -9.67 -2.94
C SER A 81 1.74 -10.52 -3.02
N ARG A 82 2.57 -10.30 -4.03
CA ARG A 82 3.75 -11.15 -4.29
C ARG A 82 4.93 -10.87 -3.36
N LEU A 83 5.32 -9.61 -3.21
CA LEU A 83 6.53 -9.25 -2.45
C LEU A 83 6.25 -9.05 -0.97
N SER A 84 5.13 -8.42 -0.61
CA SER A 84 4.78 -8.17 0.78
C SER A 84 3.92 -9.29 1.40
N GLY A 85 3.26 -10.10 0.57
CA GLY A 85 2.33 -11.14 1.00
C GLY A 85 1.12 -10.55 1.73
N TRP A 86 0.58 -9.44 1.19
CA TRP A 86 -0.64 -8.83 1.70
C TRP A 86 -1.86 -9.45 1.04
N GLY A 87 -2.91 -9.63 1.82
CA GLY A 87 -4.23 -10.03 1.34
C GLY A 87 -5.05 -8.85 0.80
N ALA A 88 -6.13 -9.18 0.14
CA ALA A 88 -6.99 -8.24 -0.59
C ALA A 88 -7.48 -7.07 0.26
N ARG A 89 -7.91 -7.31 1.51
CA ARG A 89 -8.46 -6.25 2.40
C ARG A 89 -7.44 -5.15 2.70
N LYS A 90 -6.20 -5.53 2.99
CA LYS A 90 -5.13 -4.56 3.28
C LYS A 90 -4.73 -3.78 2.04
N ILE A 91 -4.64 -4.45 0.89
CA ILE A 91 -4.36 -3.81 -0.39
C ILE A 91 -5.47 -2.82 -0.73
N ALA A 92 -6.74 -3.22 -0.64
CA ALA A 92 -7.88 -2.35 -0.89
C ALA A 92 -7.86 -1.09 0.00
N MET A 93 -7.61 -1.27 1.30
CA MET A 93 -7.51 -0.16 2.24
C MET A 93 -6.42 0.84 1.82
N GLN A 94 -5.26 0.35 1.43
CA GLN A 94 -4.17 1.21 0.99
C GLN A 94 -4.46 1.92 -0.33
N LEU A 95 -5.09 1.26 -1.29
CA LEU A 95 -5.49 1.88 -2.56
C LEU A 95 -6.56 2.98 -2.35
N ARG A 96 -7.51 2.78 -1.42
CA ARG A 96 -8.46 3.85 -1.03
C ARG A 96 -7.73 5.07 -0.46
N GLN A 97 -6.74 4.85 0.41
CA GLN A 97 -5.92 5.94 0.95
C GLN A 97 -5.10 6.65 -0.13
N LYS A 98 -4.82 5.97 -1.25
CA LYS A 98 -4.17 6.53 -2.43
C LYS A 98 -5.14 7.27 -3.37
N GLY A 99 -6.43 7.33 -3.01
CA GLY A 99 -7.45 8.02 -3.78
C GLY A 99 -7.93 7.26 -5.02
N VAL A 100 -7.65 5.95 -5.10
CA VAL A 100 -8.16 5.09 -6.18
C VAL A 100 -9.64 4.77 -5.92
N SER A 101 -10.46 4.82 -6.97
CA SER A 101 -11.90 4.54 -6.86
C SER A 101 -12.19 3.08 -6.54
N GLN A 102 -13.33 2.80 -5.88
CA GLN A 102 -13.69 1.43 -5.49
C GLN A 102 -13.81 0.49 -6.71
N ALA A 103 -14.38 0.97 -7.80
CA ALA A 103 -14.52 0.15 -9.02
C ALA A 103 -13.16 -0.32 -9.57
N ILE A 104 -12.17 0.57 -9.60
CA ILE A 104 -10.79 0.22 -10.03
C ILE A 104 -10.14 -0.74 -9.05
N ILE A 105 -10.37 -0.56 -7.75
CA ILE A 105 -9.84 -1.45 -6.71
C ILE A 105 -10.41 -2.86 -6.88
N ASP A 106 -11.70 -2.99 -7.08
CA ASP A 106 -12.38 -4.28 -7.22
C ASP A 106 -11.92 -5.01 -8.51
N GLU A 107 -11.77 -4.28 -9.61
CA GLU A 107 -11.21 -4.81 -10.85
C GLU A 107 -9.77 -5.32 -10.67
N ALA A 108 -8.90 -4.52 -10.05
CA ALA A 108 -7.52 -4.89 -9.82
C ALA A 108 -7.38 -6.09 -8.85
N LEU A 109 -8.22 -6.16 -7.81
CA LEU A 109 -8.23 -7.27 -6.86
C LEU A 109 -8.82 -8.54 -7.46
N GLY A 110 -9.72 -8.43 -8.44
CA GLY A 110 -10.25 -9.58 -9.18
C GLY A 110 -9.19 -10.39 -9.95
N GLN A 111 -7.99 -9.85 -10.10
CA GLN A 111 -6.84 -10.56 -10.69
C GLN A 111 -6.07 -11.44 -9.67
N LEU A 112 -6.42 -11.36 -8.38
CA LEU A 112 -5.82 -12.23 -7.36
C LEU A 112 -6.38 -13.65 -7.48
N ASP A 113 -5.48 -14.61 -7.52
CA ASP A 113 -5.79 -16.03 -7.62
C ASP A 113 -5.69 -16.69 -6.24
N SER A 114 -6.82 -17.14 -5.71
CA SER A 114 -6.89 -17.80 -4.40
C SER A 114 -6.03 -19.06 -4.35
N ASP A 115 -5.91 -19.80 -5.46
CA ASP A 115 -5.12 -21.02 -5.54
C ASP A 115 -3.61 -20.74 -5.42
N VAL A 116 -3.21 -19.49 -5.68
CA VAL A 116 -1.82 -19.05 -5.52
C VAL A 116 -1.59 -18.35 -4.19
N GLU A 117 -2.60 -17.63 -3.69
CA GLU A 117 -2.46 -16.84 -2.45
C GLU A 117 -2.47 -17.69 -1.19
N LEU A 118 -3.33 -18.70 -1.12
CA LEU A 118 -3.43 -19.59 0.04
C LEU A 118 -2.10 -20.32 0.33
N PRO A 119 -1.46 -21.03 -0.62
CA PRO A 119 -0.16 -21.65 -0.37
C PRO A 119 0.94 -20.68 0.07
N ARG A 120 0.92 -19.45 -0.47
CA ARG A 120 1.88 -18.41 -0.05
C ARG A 120 1.65 -17.95 1.39
N LEU A 121 0.40 -17.84 1.81
CA LEU A 121 0.07 -17.51 3.19
C LEU A 121 0.51 -18.65 4.13
N VAL A 122 0.22 -19.89 3.78
CA VAL A 122 0.65 -21.09 4.53
C VAL A 122 2.16 -21.08 4.76
N GLU A 123 2.94 -20.91 3.70
CA GLU A 123 4.41 -20.83 3.79
C GLU A 123 4.88 -19.69 4.69
N LYS A 124 4.20 -18.54 4.61
CA LYS A 124 4.50 -17.37 5.45
C LYS A 124 4.17 -17.63 6.93
N LEU A 125 3.09 -18.35 7.20
CA LEU A 125 2.73 -18.79 8.56
C LEU A 125 3.73 -19.79 9.10
N ARG A 126 4.17 -20.77 8.32
CA ARG A 126 5.23 -21.73 8.72
C ARG A 126 6.52 -21.02 9.12
N ARG A 127 6.94 -20.00 8.37
CA ARG A 127 8.09 -19.16 8.76
C ARG A 127 7.81 -18.40 10.06
N LYS A 128 6.60 -17.91 10.24
CA LYS A 128 6.20 -17.20 11.46
C LYS A 128 6.22 -18.09 12.69
N ILE A 129 5.79 -19.35 12.57
CA ILE A 129 5.84 -20.35 13.64
C ILE A 129 7.25 -20.51 14.19
N ARG A 130 8.26 -20.63 13.32
CA ARG A 130 9.67 -20.81 13.71
C ARG A 130 10.22 -19.69 14.61
N THR A 131 9.63 -18.51 14.56
CA THR A 131 10.06 -17.32 15.32
C THR A 131 9.09 -16.92 16.42
N THR A 132 7.97 -17.66 16.57
CA THR A 132 6.93 -17.34 17.54
C THR A 132 7.12 -18.15 18.80
N LYS A 133 7.23 -17.48 19.95
CA LYS A 133 7.19 -18.16 21.26
C LYS A 133 5.73 -18.42 21.64
N TYR A 134 5.42 -19.62 22.08
CA TYR A 134 4.08 -20.00 22.54
C TYR A 134 4.20 -21.08 23.63
N THR A 135 3.16 -21.19 24.47
CA THR A 135 3.08 -22.15 25.59
C THR A 135 2.04 -23.23 25.34
N SER A 136 1.16 -23.03 24.36
CA SER A 136 0.12 -23.98 23.97
C SER A 136 -0.25 -23.80 22.49
N ASP A 137 -0.79 -24.87 21.90
CA ASP A 137 -1.28 -24.85 20.51
C ASP A 137 -2.42 -23.84 20.33
N TYR A 138 -3.26 -23.68 21.34
CA TYR A 138 -4.31 -22.67 21.33
C TYR A 138 -3.73 -21.24 21.21
N GLU A 139 -2.69 -20.94 21.97
CA GLU A 139 -2.00 -19.66 21.91
C GLU A 139 -1.34 -19.45 20.53
N LEU A 140 -0.70 -20.48 20.00
CA LEU A 140 -0.08 -20.44 18.67
C LEU A 140 -1.11 -20.14 17.59
N ARG A 141 -2.21 -20.92 17.54
CA ARG A 141 -3.32 -20.67 16.59
C ARG A 141 -3.83 -19.23 16.66
N GLY A 142 -4.06 -18.72 17.86
CA GLY A 142 -4.49 -17.33 18.05
C GLY A 142 -3.47 -16.30 17.55
N LYS A 143 -2.17 -16.54 17.72
CA LYS A 143 -1.11 -15.66 17.20
C LYS A 143 -1.04 -15.69 15.67
N LEU A 144 -1.14 -16.87 15.08
CA LEU A 144 -1.12 -17.04 13.62
C LEU A 144 -2.35 -16.40 12.96
N MET A 145 -3.53 -16.61 13.54
CA MET A 145 -4.77 -15.98 13.06
C MET A 145 -4.67 -14.45 13.06
N ARG A 146 -4.25 -13.86 14.19
CA ARG A 146 -4.04 -12.40 14.27
C ARG A 146 -3.03 -11.90 13.23
N TYR A 147 -1.98 -12.67 13.00
CA TYR A 147 -0.98 -12.31 11.99
C TYR A 147 -1.56 -12.36 10.57
N ALA A 148 -2.28 -13.43 10.19
CA ALA A 148 -2.92 -13.55 8.88
C ALA A 148 -3.94 -12.42 8.63
N LEU A 149 -4.78 -12.12 9.63
CA LEU A 149 -5.73 -10.99 9.57
C LEU A 149 -5.02 -9.63 9.45
N SER A 150 -3.87 -9.45 10.12
CA SER A 150 -3.07 -8.21 10.01
C SER A 150 -2.43 -8.04 8.64
N LEU A 151 -2.23 -9.12 7.91
CA LEU A 151 -1.81 -9.10 6.51
C LEU A 151 -2.96 -8.74 5.55
N GLY A 152 -4.20 -8.75 6.02
CA GLY A 152 -5.39 -8.39 5.26
C GLY A 152 -6.08 -9.54 4.54
N PHE A 153 -5.86 -10.77 4.97
CA PHE A 153 -6.64 -11.92 4.51
C PHE A 153 -7.99 -11.96 5.21
N ASP A 154 -9.00 -12.53 4.54
CA ASP A 154 -10.29 -12.77 5.15
C ASP A 154 -10.22 -13.91 6.17
N TYR A 155 -11.20 -13.94 7.08
CA TYR A 155 -11.20 -14.89 8.19
C TYR A 155 -11.13 -16.35 7.72
N ASP A 156 -11.93 -16.72 6.72
CA ASP A 156 -12.01 -18.08 6.21
C ASP A 156 -10.68 -18.54 5.58
N ILE A 157 -10.07 -17.67 4.77
CA ILE A 157 -8.75 -17.92 4.17
C ILE A 157 -7.68 -18.01 5.27
N ALA A 158 -7.74 -17.13 6.27
CA ALA A 158 -6.80 -17.13 7.37
C ALA A 158 -6.92 -18.41 8.20
N GLN A 159 -8.15 -18.88 8.44
CA GLN A 159 -8.41 -20.13 9.18
C GLN A 159 -7.86 -21.33 8.43
N CYS A 160 -8.20 -21.50 7.13
CA CYS A 160 -7.65 -22.58 6.30
C CYS A 160 -6.12 -22.57 6.32
N ALA A 161 -5.51 -21.40 6.12
CA ALA A 161 -4.05 -21.29 6.11
C ALA A 161 -3.41 -21.62 7.45
N VAL A 162 -4.04 -21.28 8.56
CA VAL A 162 -3.55 -21.64 9.91
C VAL A 162 -3.61 -23.15 10.11
N GLU A 163 -4.72 -23.79 9.75
CA GLU A 163 -4.88 -25.24 9.83
C GLU A 163 -3.83 -25.96 8.99
N ASP A 164 -3.67 -25.60 7.72
CA ASP A 164 -2.68 -26.19 6.80
C ASP A 164 -1.23 -25.96 7.26
N SER A 165 -0.95 -24.82 7.92
CA SER A 165 0.39 -24.53 8.41
C SER A 165 0.82 -25.38 9.61
N LEU A 166 -0.13 -25.99 10.32
CA LEU A 166 0.12 -26.81 11.52
C LEU A 166 0.17 -28.31 11.22
N VAL A 167 -0.49 -28.78 10.14
CA VAL A 167 -0.57 -30.22 9.79
C VAL A 167 0.80 -30.86 9.58
N GLU A 168 1.82 -30.13 9.11
CA GLU A 168 3.16 -30.69 8.85
C GLU A 168 4.12 -30.63 10.04
N GLN A 169 3.68 -30.21 11.23
CA GLN A 169 4.55 -30.22 12.42
C GLN A 169 4.48 -31.54 13.21
N ASP A 170 3.53 -32.41 12.84
CA ASP A 170 3.32 -33.70 13.50
C ASP A 170 4.06 -34.88 12.79
N LEU A 171 4.94 -34.58 11.81
CA LEU A 171 5.80 -35.52 11.10
C LEU A 171 7.28 -35.27 11.42
#